data_9e9dd2c3d4c217b548317532d1e885e4
#
_entry.id   9e9dd2c3d4c217b548317532d1e885e4
#
_cell.length_a   1.000
_cell.length_b   1.000
_cell.length_c   1.000
_cell.angle_alpha   90.00
_cell.angle_beta   90.00
_cell.angle_gamma   90.00
#
_symmetry.space_group_name_H-M   'P 1'
#
loop_
_entity.id
_entity.type
_entity.pdbx_description
1 polymer ?
#
loop_
_entity_poly.entity_id
_entity_poly.type
_entity_poly.pdbx_seq_one_letter_code
_entity_poly.pdbx_strand_id
1 'polypeptide(L)'
;MDRVISVDFADSLSWLAKVIRKNGCLVAYASDTDRMPQIDIFSFMRNNIQIRPFILNALPQKNLDDARFGINKWLNQRPNTVRPVAANLPLSKMIEAHELVESGSKFGTVVVSP
;
A
#
# COMPACT_ATOMS: atom_id res chain seq x y z
N MET A 1 -7.38 -12.82 7.78
CA MET A 1 -6.37 -12.59 6.72
C MET A 1 -5.02 -13.08 7.19
N ASP A 2 -4.25 -13.74 6.31
CA ASP A 2 -2.91 -14.25 6.65
C ASP A 2 -1.85 -13.14 6.69
N ARG A 3 -1.99 -12.19 5.77
CA ARG A 3 -1.11 -11.03 5.63
C ARG A 3 -1.94 -9.79 5.37
N VAL A 4 -1.50 -8.70 5.95
CA VAL A 4 -2.05 -7.37 5.73
C VAL A 4 -0.92 -6.45 5.36
N ILE A 5 -1.13 -5.60 4.36
CA ILE A 5 -0.20 -4.55 3.96
C ILE A 5 -0.90 -3.23 4.26
N SER A 6 -0.29 -2.41 5.11
CA SER A 6 -0.82 -1.11 5.51
C SER A 6 0.03 0.02 4.95
N VAL A 7 -0.63 0.97 4.28
CA VAL A 7 -0.05 2.21 3.80
C VAL A 7 -0.01 3.28 4.91
N ASP A 8 -0.98 3.26 5.82
CA ASP A 8 -0.97 4.05 7.05
C ASP A 8 -1.21 3.14 8.25
N PHE A 9 -0.12 2.81 8.92
CA PHE A 9 -0.14 1.86 10.03
C PHE A 9 -0.97 2.38 11.19
N ALA A 10 -0.81 3.65 11.56
CA ALA A 10 -1.48 4.25 12.70
C ALA A 10 -3.00 4.25 12.54
N ASP A 11 -3.50 4.72 11.41
CA ASP A 11 -4.93 4.74 11.10
C ASP A 11 -5.53 3.33 11.09
N SER A 12 -4.77 2.37 10.60
CA SER A 12 -5.22 1.00 10.42
C SER A 12 -5.27 0.18 11.72
N LEU A 13 -4.53 0.56 12.78
CA LEU A 13 -4.36 -0.24 14.00
C LEU A 13 -5.65 -0.66 14.67
N SER A 14 -6.65 0.21 14.69
CA SER A 14 -7.91 -0.01 15.41
C SER A 14 -8.71 -1.22 14.87
N TRP A 15 -8.54 -1.56 13.61
CA TRP A 15 -9.26 -2.65 12.95
C TRP A 15 -8.35 -3.81 12.51
N LEU A 16 -7.05 -3.57 12.35
CA LEU A 16 -6.10 -4.60 11.90
C LEU A 16 -6.07 -5.82 12.82
N ALA A 17 -6.08 -5.61 14.13
CA ALA A 17 -6.10 -6.70 15.11
C ALA A 17 -7.35 -7.59 15.00
N LYS A 18 -8.45 -7.08 14.41
CA LYS A 18 -9.70 -7.80 14.23
C LYS A 18 -9.73 -8.66 12.97
N VAL A 19 -8.97 -8.28 11.93
CA VAL A 19 -9.00 -8.94 10.62
C VAL A 19 -7.84 -9.88 10.36
N ILE A 20 -6.73 -9.70 11.09
CA ILE A 20 -5.56 -10.57 10.98
C ILE A 20 -5.78 -11.85 11.79
N ARG A 21 -5.45 -12.99 11.20
CA ARG A 21 -5.55 -14.29 11.91
C ARG A 21 -4.36 -14.50 12.86
N LYS A 22 -4.49 -15.47 13.74
CA LYS A 22 -3.35 -15.95 14.54
C LYS A 22 -2.19 -16.37 13.65
N ASN A 23 -0.96 -16.05 14.06
CA ASN A 23 0.28 -16.23 13.31
C ASN A 23 0.34 -15.43 11.99
N GLY A 24 -0.48 -14.40 11.86
CA GLY A 24 -0.48 -13.52 10.70
C GLY A 24 0.70 -12.54 10.67
N CYS A 25 0.90 -11.92 9.53
CA CYS A 25 1.95 -10.92 9.35
C CYS A 25 1.36 -9.60 8.87
N LEU A 26 1.65 -8.53 9.59
CA LEU A 26 1.33 -7.16 9.26
C LEU A 26 2.58 -6.47 8.71
N VAL A 27 2.49 -6.00 7.48
CA VAL A 27 3.56 -5.24 6.81
C VAL A 27 3.16 -3.77 6.79
N ALA A 28 4.00 -2.90 7.34
CA ALA A 28 3.78 -1.46 7.38
C ALA A 28 4.89 -0.75 6.61
N TYR A 29 4.53 0.13 5.66
CA TYR A 29 5.50 0.89 4.89
C TYR A 29 5.29 2.41 4.95
N ALA A 30 4.24 2.87 5.65
CA ALA A 30 4.03 4.26 6.04
C ALA A 30 3.20 4.33 7.32
N SER A 31 3.26 5.46 8.00
CA SER A 31 2.46 5.83 9.18
C SER A 31 2.40 7.36 9.25
N ASP A 32 1.71 7.97 8.28
CA ASP A 32 1.68 9.41 8.12
C ASP A 32 0.73 10.10 9.10
N THR A 33 -0.35 9.42 9.49
CA THR A 33 -1.33 9.93 10.45
C THR A 33 -0.71 10.10 11.84
N ASP A 34 0.10 9.14 12.29
CA ASP A 34 0.85 9.22 13.53
C ASP A 34 2.17 8.44 13.41
N ARG A 35 3.29 9.09 13.74
CA ARG A 35 4.63 8.48 13.72
C ARG A 35 4.92 7.65 14.97
N MET A 36 4.15 7.80 16.04
CA MET A 36 4.33 7.11 17.30
C MET A 36 3.02 6.50 17.82
N PRO A 37 2.36 5.64 17.03
CA PRO A 37 1.05 5.11 17.38
C PRO A 37 1.12 4.23 18.62
N GLN A 38 0.09 4.30 19.46
CA GLN A 38 -0.08 3.38 20.57
C GLN A 38 -0.55 2.02 20.07
N ILE A 39 0.12 0.96 20.52
CA ILE A 39 -0.20 -0.41 20.15
C ILE A 39 -0.64 -1.20 21.39
N ASP A 40 -1.79 -1.87 21.31
CA ASP A 40 -2.13 -2.93 22.25
C ASP A 40 -1.26 -4.17 21.98
N ILE A 41 -0.02 -4.10 22.44
CA ILE A 41 0.98 -5.16 22.23
C ILE A 41 0.51 -6.52 22.75
N PHE A 42 -0.31 -6.55 23.80
CA PHE A 42 -0.79 -7.79 24.38
C PHE A 42 -1.74 -8.54 23.42
N SER A 43 -2.60 -7.82 22.70
CA SER A 43 -3.43 -8.40 21.63
C SER A 43 -2.59 -9.01 20.52
N PHE A 44 -1.51 -8.36 20.13
CA PHE A 44 -0.58 -8.89 19.12
C PHE A 44 0.16 -10.12 19.62
N MET A 45 0.63 -10.11 20.87
CA MET A 45 1.29 -11.27 21.49
C MET A 45 0.35 -12.48 21.60
N ARG A 46 -0.88 -12.28 22.07
CA ARG A 46 -1.88 -13.35 22.24
C ARG A 46 -2.18 -14.06 20.90
N ASN A 47 -2.12 -13.32 19.81
CA ASN A 47 -2.38 -13.83 18.48
C ASN A 47 -1.11 -14.19 17.70
N ASN A 48 0.08 -14.04 18.31
CA ASN A 48 1.38 -14.29 17.68
C ASN A 48 1.51 -13.57 16.33
N ILE A 49 1.15 -12.28 16.29
CA ILE A 49 1.19 -11.47 15.06
C ILE A 49 2.59 -10.90 14.88
N GLN A 50 3.15 -11.06 13.69
CA GLN A 50 4.40 -10.44 13.29
C GLN A 50 4.12 -9.05 12.72
N ILE A 51 4.87 -8.05 13.18
CA ILE A 51 4.87 -6.71 12.60
C ILE A 51 6.19 -6.52 11.86
N ARG A 52 6.13 -6.19 10.57
CA ARG A 52 7.30 -5.96 9.71
C ARG A 52 7.23 -4.57 9.08
N PRO A 53 7.74 -3.56 9.77
CA PRO A 53 7.85 -2.23 9.18
C PRO A 53 9.06 -2.17 8.25
N PHE A 54 8.95 -1.38 7.18
CA PHE A 54 10.09 -1.06 6.32
C PHE A 54 9.90 0.29 5.63
N ILE A 55 11.00 0.88 5.21
CA ILE A 55 11.03 2.05 4.33
C ILE A 55 11.65 1.60 3.02
N LEU A 56 10.94 1.83 1.91
CA LEU A 56 11.34 1.32 0.59
C LEU A 56 12.77 1.74 0.23
N ASN A 57 13.11 3.01 0.45
CA ASN A 57 14.43 3.57 0.10
C ASN A 57 15.57 3.08 1.02
N ALA A 58 15.25 2.44 2.14
CA ALA A 58 16.24 1.87 3.06
C ALA A 58 16.48 0.37 2.83
N LEU A 59 15.76 -0.24 1.90
CA LEU A 59 15.95 -1.65 1.59
C LEU A 59 17.26 -1.89 0.82
N PRO A 60 17.93 -3.03 1.06
CA PRO A 60 19.08 -3.44 0.26
C PRO A 60 18.69 -3.53 -1.23
N GLN A 61 19.60 -3.12 -2.12
CA GLN A 61 19.36 -3.12 -3.57
C GLN A 61 18.90 -4.49 -4.09
N LYS A 62 19.50 -5.55 -3.58
CA LYS A 62 19.08 -6.92 -3.92
C LYS A 62 17.59 -7.17 -3.68
N ASN A 63 17.05 -6.69 -2.57
CA ASN A 63 15.62 -6.88 -2.25
C ASN A 63 14.73 -6.11 -3.24
N LEU A 64 15.16 -4.92 -3.66
CA LEU A 64 14.45 -4.13 -4.67
C LEU A 64 14.47 -4.82 -6.03
N ASP A 65 15.59 -5.40 -6.42
CA ASP A 65 15.74 -6.11 -7.69
C ASP A 65 14.93 -7.40 -7.70
N ASP A 66 14.96 -8.17 -6.62
CA ASP A 66 14.14 -9.37 -6.44
C ASP A 66 12.63 -9.02 -6.52
N ALA A 67 12.22 -7.92 -5.89
CA ALA A 67 10.84 -7.45 -5.95
C ALA A 67 10.43 -7.01 -7.36
N ARG A 68 11.28 -6.25 -8.06
CA ARG A 68 11.05 -5.83 -9.47
C ARG A 68 10.91 -7.05 -10.38
N PHE A 69 11.81 -8.02 -10.23
CA PHE A 69 11.73 -9.26 -11.00
C PHE A 69 10.41 -10.01 -10.73
N GLY A 70 10.04 -10.14 -9.45
CA GLY A 70 8.79 -10.80 -9.06
C GLY A 70 7.55 -10.11 -9.62
N ILE A 71 7.49 -8.77 -9.55
CA ILE A 71 6.39 -7.97 -10.10
C ILE A 71 6.30 -8.13 -11.62
N ASN A 72 7.43 -8.00 -12.34
CA ASN A 72 7.45 -8.15 -13.78
C ASN A 72 7.00 -9.56 -14.22
N LYS A 73 7.47 -10.59 -13.53
CA LYS A 73 7.03 -11.97 -13.78
C LYS A 73 5.52 -12.12 -13.59
N TRP A 74 4.99 -11.55 -12.50
CA TRP A 74 3.56 -11.61 -12.19
C TRP A 74 2.71 -10.86 -13.23
N LEU A 75 3.14 -9.66 -13.65
CA LEU A 75 2.46 -8.87 -14.69
C LEU A 75 2.44 -9.59 -16.03
N ASN A 76 3.57 -10.21 -16.43
CA ASN A 76 3.64 -10.98 -17.68
C ASN A 76 2.72 -12.20 -17.68
N GLN A 77 2.46 -12.80 -16.53
CA GLN A 77 1.54 -13.92 -16.39
C GLN A 77 0.06 -13.48 -16.35
N ARG A 78 -0.19 -12.21 -16.09
CA ARG A 78 -1.55 -11.65 -15.92
C ARG A 78 -1.69 -10.31 -16.64
N PRO A 79 -1.64 -10.29 -17.99
CA PRO A 79 -1.65 -9.06 -18.77
C PRO A 79 -2.91 -8.20 -18.57
N ASN A 80 -4.00 -8.81 -18.08
CA ASN A 80 -5.26 -8.09 -17.82
C ASN A 80 -5.34 -7.51 -16.38
N THR A 81 -4.28 -7.61 -15.59
CA THR A 81 -4.22 -7.02 -14.24
C THR A 81 -3.74 -5.55 -14.33
N VAL A 82 -4.30 -4.79 -15.24
CA VAL A 82 -4.00 -3.37 -15.37
C VAL A 82 -4.94 -2.58 -14.46
N ARG A 83 -4.41 -1.60 -13.75
CA ARG A 83 -5.28 -0.66 -13.02
C ARG A 83 -6.16 0.07 -14.02
N PRO A 84 -7.46 0.21 -13.76
CA PRO A 84 -8.31 1.00 -14.63
C PRO A 84 -7.79 2.43 -14.71
N VAL A 85 -7.82 3.01 -15.91
CA VAL A 85 -7.55 4.43 -16.13
C VAL A 85 -8.85 5.18 -15.93
N ALA A 86 -8.90 6.03 -14.92
CA ALA A 86 -10.08 6.85 -14.61
C ALA A 86 -10.24 8.01 -15.59
N ALA A 87 -9.12 8.62 -15.99
CA ALA A 87 -9.08 9.69 -16.97
C ALA A 87 -7.70 9.72 -17.65
N ASN A 88 -7.67 10.13 -18.91
CA ASN A 88 -6.44 10.48 -19.64
C ASN A 88 -6.61 11.93 -20.11
N LEU A 89 -5.80 12.82 -19.57
CA LEU A 89 -5.90 14.27 -19.78
C LEU A 89 -4.61 14.80 -20.42
N PRO A 90 -4.68 15.81 -21.27
CA PRO A 90 -3.48 16.47 -21.76
C PRO A 90 -2.82 17.28 -20.63
N LEU A 91 -1.52 17.53 -20.75
CA LEU A 91 -0.75 18.30 -19.75
C LEU A 91 -1.35 19.71 -19.50
N SER A 92 -1.97 20.31 -20.51
CA SER A 92 -2.68 21.60 -20.39
C SER A 92 -3.85 21.58 -19.39
N LYS A 93 -4.36 20.39 -19.03
CA LYS A 93 -5.44 20.18 -18.06
C LYS A 93 -4.93 19.64 -16.72
N MET A 94 -3.70 19.96 -16.33
CA MET A 94 -3.10 19.49 -15.09
C MET A 94 -3.93 19.87 -13.85
N ILE A 95 -4.53 21.06 -13.82
CA ILE A 95 -5.40 21.49 -12.71
C ILE A 95 -6.59 20.55 -12.57
N GLU A 96 -7.29 20.28 -13.68
CA GLU A 96 -8.43 19.35 -13.71
C GLU A 96 -8.03 17.93 -13.23
N ALA A 97 -6.81 17.51 -13.60
CA ALA A 97 -6.28 16.22 -13.17
C ALA A 97 -6.07 16.16 -11.63
N HIS A 98 -5.54 17.22 -11.04
CA HIS A 98 -5.37 17.34 -9.59
C HIS A 98 -6.71 17.35 -8.86
N GLU A 99 -7.65 18.19 -9.28
CA GLU A 99 -8.98 18.29 -8.71
C GLU A 99 -9.70 16.93 -8.72
N LEU A 100 -9.58 16.19 -9.84
CA LEU A 100 -10.16 14.85 -9.94
C LEU A 100 -9.53 13.86 -8.96
N VAL A 101 -8.23 13.94 -8.72
CA VAL A 101 -7.55 13.09 -7.72
C VAL A 101 -7.97 13.48 -6.31
N GLU A 102 -7.99 14.76 -5.99
CA GLU A 102 -8.31 15.29 -4.66
C GLU A 102 -9.76 15.06 -4.26
N SER A 103 -10.68 15.05 -5.22
CA SER A 103 -12.10 14.77 -4.96
C SER A 103 -12.36 13.40 -4.36
N GLY A 104 -11.41 12.45 -4.50
CA GLY A 104 -11.57 11.06 -4.02
C GLY A 104 -12.64 10.25 -4.76
N SER A 105 -13.36 10.85 -5.70
CA SER A 105 -14.51 10.22 -6.39
C SER A 105 -14.11 9.29 -7.54
N LYS A 106 -12.83 9.27 -7.93
CA LYS A 106 -12.33 8.47 -9.05
C LYS A 106 -12.10 7.00 -8.66
N PHE A 107 -12.38 6.10 -9.59
CA PHE A 107 -11.93 4.72 -9.53
C PHE A 107 -10.87 4.47 -10.61
N GLY A 108 -9.63 4.30 -10.20
CA GLY A 108 -8.50 4.07 -11.10
C GLY A 108 -7.42 5.17 -11.06
N THR A 109 -6.57 5.18 -12.06
CA THR A 109 -5.44 6.11 -12.20
C THR A 109 -5.80 7.25 -13.14
N VAL A 110 -5.49 8.48 -12.76
CA VAL A 110 -5.49 9.62 -13.68
C VAL A 110 -4.12 9.68 -14.36
N VAL A 111 -4.14 9.65 -15.68
CA VAL A 111 -2.94 9.74 -16.52
C VAL A 111 -2.92 11.10 -17.16
N VAL A 112 -1.74 11.74 -17.18
CA VAL A 112 -1.52 13.00 -17.90
C VAL A 112 -0.47 12.75 -18.97
N SER A 113 -0.79 13.13 -20.20
CA SER A 113 0.10 12.97 -21.35
C SER A 113 0.53 14.34 -21.90
N PRO A 114 1.74 14.46 -22.46
CA PRO A 114 2.20 15.67 -23.14
C PRO A 114 1.27 16.14 -24.24
#